data_2143d0410eaaf0d53e57c7349e9f66e4
#
_entry.id   2143d0410eaaf0d53e57c7349e9f66e4
#
_cell.length_a   1.000
_cell.length_b   1.000
_cell.length_c   1.000
_cell.angle_alpha   90.00
_cell.angle_beta   90.00
_cell.angle_gamma   90.00
#
_symmetry.space_group_name_H-M   'P 1'
#
loop_
_entity.id
_entity.type
_entity.pdbx_description
1 polymer ?
#
loop_
_entity_poly.entity_id
_entity_poly.type
_entity_poly.pdbx_seq_one_letter_code
_entity_poly.pdbx_strand_id
1 'polypeptide(L)'
;MVRQIAPSGNVVQPGCSEWGSFTGFLILILSYVASPQCRTIFQVSHSVSASSAPYRLSDALNRHIPGLKSTLLLRRRKEIDGLEIHRTPARRATDALRRHLAHGFDILLPERRKDLPFSLNVLGMGFDTAQMEKADVVHLHWIGGRTVDFSQLCHIRRPLVYTLHDMFACTAGCHCTMDCGLFQDECRGNCPQLGAPRLFRNIPAWLFSRKRRAFGRIPSLTLVTPSLWLKREVERSCMFPGRKIVQIYNPVDTDLFRPAEDRNAIRAGLGIPPGAFVIACGATGLFNPVKGGHFIPLVLEELYRRGHRNLHLLLFGNQEKSVDYPFPSTNAGFITDMNKLAGLYSAADIFLNPTLQDVLSNVALESMACKTPSVTFRTGGVPEAVLDGRTGLVAQQGDLNQMVAHCERLIQDGKLLQTLAEEGRRHAEQTFSYPVIAARHAALYEETFREYRYEE
;
A
#
# COMPACT_ATOMS: atom_id res chain seq x y z
N MET A 1 39.85 -14.26 28.30
CA MET A 1 39.68 -12.78 28.27
C MET A 1 38.55 -12.46 27.35
N VAL A 2 37.37 -12.30 27.93
CA VAL A 2 36.13 -11.93 27.22
C VAL A 2 35.97 -10.43 27.38
N ARG A 3 36.02 -9.67 26.29
CA ARG A 3 35.67 -8.25 26.31
C ARG A 3 34.16 -8.09 26.04
N GLN A 4 33.45 -7.66 27.06
CA GLN A 4 32.09 -7.10 26.94
C GLN A 4 32.13 -5.84 26.09
N ILE A 5 31.25 -5.76 25.09
CA ILE A 5 30.93 -4.53 24.36
C ILE A 5 29.53 -4.13 24.79
N ALA A 6 29.44 -2.97 25.41
CA ALA A 6 28.20 -2.34 25.86
C ALA A 6 27.42 -1.75 24.65
N PRO A 7 26.07 -1.71 24.68
CA PRO A 7 25.29 -1.04 23.68
C PRO A 7 25.05 0.43 24.08
N SER A 8 25.67 1.36 23.41
CA SER A 8 25.28 2.78 23.46
C SER A 8 25.20 3.32 22.03
N GLY A 9 24.01 3.53 21.57
CA GLY A 9 23.70 4.18 20.31
C GLY A 9 22.33 4.80 20.38
N ASN A 10 22.22 6.00 21.00
CA ASN A 10 21.06 6.87 20.89
C ASN A 10 20.82 7.20 19.42
N VAL A 11 19.75 6.69 18.85
CA VAL A 11 19.22 7.14 17.57
C VAL A 11 18.61 8.51 17.81
N VAL A 12 19.36 9.56 17.47
CA VAL A 12 18.83 10.91 17.38
C VAL A 12 17.81 10.95 16.24
N GLN A 13 16.54 11.12 16.57
CA GLN A 13 15.52 11.48 15.58
C GLN A 13 15.88 12.87 15.02
N PRO A 14 15.88 13.07 13.68
CA PRO A 14 16.02 14.40 13.12
C PRO A 14 14.81 15.23 13.56
N GLY A 15 15.09 16.36 14.22
CA GLY A 15 14.10 17.27 14.77
C GLY A 15 13.20 17.86 13.69
N CYS A 16 11.92 18.02 14.03
CA CYS A 16 10.86 18.67 13.24
C CYS A 16 11.06 20.19 13.01
N SER A 17 12.26 20.74 13.07
CA SER A 17 12.50 22.20 13.05
C SER A 17 12.93 22.76 11.70
N GLU A 18 13.09 21.97 10.63
CA GLU A 18 13.50 22.50 9.32
C GLU A 18 12.37 22.77 8.32
N TRP A 19 11.11 22.48 8.67
CA TRP A 19 9.99 22.74 7.79
C TRP A 19 9.15 23.91 8.34
N GLY A 20 9.31 25.07 7.74
CA GLY A 20 8.44 26.22 7.98
C GLY A 20 6.96 25.83 7.88
N SER A 21 6.06 26.60 8.49
CA SER A 21 4.64 26.28 8.67
C SER A 21 4.05 25.56 7.43
N PHE A 22 3.21 24.54 7.67
CA PHE A 22 2.51 23.75 6.65
C PHE A 22 1.91 24.60 5.51
N THR A 23 1.38 25.77 5.84
CA THR A 23 0.87 26.78 4.90
C THR A 23 1.97 27.35 3.99
N GLY A 24 3.16 27.62 4.50
CA GLY A 24 4.29 28.13 3.71
C GLY A 24 4.81 27.10 2.70
N PHE A 25 4.87 25.84 3.10
CA PHE A 25 5.24 24.72 2.21
C PHE A 25 4.21 24.50 1.10
N LEU A 26 2.92 24.52 1.42
CA LEU A 26 1.84 24.38 0.44
C LEU A 26 1.82 25.55 -0.55
N ILE A 27 2.03 26.79 -0.08
CA ILE A 27 2.12 28.00 -0.92
C ILE A 27 3.35 27.93 -1.82
N LEU A 28 4.49 27.46 -1.35
CA LEU A 28 5.71 27.29 -2.17
C LEU A 28 5.51 26.24 -3.26
N ILE A 29 4.88 25.10 -2.94
CA ILE A 29 4.54 24.06 -3.92
C ILE A 29 3.51 24.58 -4.93
N LEU A 30 2.47 25.27 -4.48
CA LEU A 30 1.43 25.83 -5.36
C LEU A 30 2.00 26.94 -6.25
N SER A 31 2.89 27.80 -5.74
CA SER A 31 3.54 28.83 -6.54
C SER A 31 4.56 28.25 -7.53
N TYR A 32 5.23 27.16 -7.19
CA TYR A 32 6.15 26.44 -8.08
C TYR A 32 5.42 25.71 -9.21
N VAL A 33 4.19 25.25 -8.96
CA VAL A 33 3.31 24.56 -9.93
C VAL A 33 2.39 25.53 -10.69
N ALA A 34 2.47 26.84 -10.47
CA ALA A 34 1.57 27.85 -11.08
C ALA A 34 1.54 27.85 -12.62
N SER A 35 2.57 27.30 -13.29
CA SER A 35 2.57 27.05 -14.74
C SER A 35 3.40 25.81 -15.05
N PRO A 36 2.86 24.61 -14.81
CA PRO A 36 3.61 23.37 -15.00
C PRO A 36 3.96 23.18 -16.49
N GLN A 37 5.20 22.81 -16.77
CA GLN A 37 5.61 22.39 -18.09
C GLN A 37 5.15 20.95 -18.37
N CYS A 38 5.10 20.11 -17.33
CA CYS A 38 4.53 18.77 -17.35
C CYS A 38 3.00 18.87 -17.17
N ARG A 39 2.23 18.52 -18.21
CA ARG A 39 0.76 18.65 -18.23
C ARG A 39 0.02 17.33 -18.30
N THR A 40 0.65 16.27 -18.79
CA THR A 40 -0.02 14.99 -19.05
C THR A 40 0.72 13.83 -18.41
N ILE A 41 0.00 13.12 -17.54
CA ILE A 41 0.52 11.94 -16.86
C ILE A 41 -0.30 10.73 -17.26
N PHE A 42 0.34 9.66 -17.73
CA PHE A 42 -0.31 8.36 -17.88
C PHE A 42 0.09 7.43 -16.75
N GLN A 43 -0.90 7.07 -15.93
CA GLN A 43 -0.72 6.10 -14.85
C GLN A 43 -1.05 4.70 -15.36
N VAL A 44 -0.06 3.82 -15.36
CA VAL A 44 -0.14 2.46 -15.90
C VAL A 44 -0.28 1.46 -14.77
N SER A 45 -1.38 0.68 -14.77
CA SER A 45 -1.61 -0.36 -13.77
C SER A 45 -2.30 -1.59 -14.39
N HIS A 46 -2.21 -2.75 -13.71
CA HIS A 46 -2.92 -3.96 -14.13
C HIS A 46 -4.43 -3.77 -14.08
N SER A 47 -4.91 -3.31 -12.94
CA SER A 47 -6.31 -3.01 -12.66
C SER A 47 -6.37 -1.99 -11.54
N VAL A 48 -7.47 -1.29 -11.42
CA VAL A 48 -7.73 -0.37 -10.31
C VAL A 48 -9.13 -0.60 -9.75
N SER A 49 -9.31 -0.18 -8.51
CA SER A 49 -10.60 0.00 -7.84
C SER A 49 -10.59 1.39 -7.19
N ALA A 50 -11.72 1.91 -6.80
CA ALA A 50 -11.83 3.20 -6.11
C ALA A 50 -10.98 3.27 -4.81
N SER A 51 -10.69 2.12 -4.20
CA SER A 51 -9.81 2.00 -3.04
C SER A 51 -8.32 1.89 -3.37
N SER A 52 -7.95 1.75 -4.65
CA SER A 52 -6.55 1.54 -5.04
C SER A 52 -5.75 2.84 -5.09
N ALA A 53 -4.47 2.79 -4.70
CA ALA A 53 -3.58 3.96 -4.69
C ALA A 53 -3.44 4.64 -6.07
N PRO A 54 -3.33 3.94 -7.22
CA PRO A 54 -3.29 4.59 -8.53
C PRO A 54 -4.55 5.39 -8.86
N TYR A 55 -5.74 4.86 -8.52
CA TYR A 55 -6.99 5.58 -8.70
C TYR A 55 -7.00 6.86 -7.88
N ARG A 56 -6.73 6.74 -6.57
CA ARG A 56 -6.72 7.87 -5.63
C ARG A 56 -5.72 8.94 -6.04
N LEU A 57 -4.53 8.53 -6.51
CA LEU A 57 -3.53 9.48 -6.99
C LEU A 57 -4.02 10.21 -8.25
N SER A 58 -4.60 9.48 -9.21
CA SER A 58 -5.13 10.10 -10.44
C SER A 58 -6.25 11.10 -10.13
N ASP A 59 -7.16 10.72 -9.24
CA ASP A 59 -8.25 11.57 -8.79
C ASP A 59 -7.72 12.80 -8.03
N ALA A 60 -6.78 12.61 -7.10
CA ALA A 60 -6.15 13.70 -6.36
C ALA A 60 -5.45 14.71 -7.27
N LEU A 61 -4.69 14.24 -8.26
CA LEU A 61 -4.01 15.11 -9.24
C LEU A 61 -5.00 15.92 -10.07
N ASN A 62 -6.04 15.27 -10.58
CA ASN A 62 -7.05 15.93 -11.42
C ASN A 62 -7.88 16.95 -10.64
N ARG A 63 -8.14 16.73 -9.35
CA ARG A 63 -8.91 17.66 -8.51
C ARG A 63 -8.08 18.83 -7.97
N HIS A 64 -6.80 18.60 -7.67
CA HIS A 64 -6.03 19.56 -6.86
C HIS A 64 -4.85 20.22 -7.59
N ILE A 65 -4.48 19.74 -8.80
CA ILE A 65 -3.35 20.34 -9.55
C ILE A 65 -3.88 20.96 -10.85
N PRO A 66 -4.13 22.28 -10.87
CA PRO A 66 -4.61 22.97 -12.06
C PRO A 66 -3.67 22.81 -13.26
N GLY A 67 -4.21 22.50 -14.43
CA GLY A 67 -3.45 22.36 -15.67
C GLY A 67 -2.73 21.04 -15.86
N LEU A 68 -2.74 20.13 -14.86
CA LEU A 68 -2.21 18.78 -14.99
C LEU A 68 -3.37 17.80 -15.22
N LYS A 69 -3.25 16.95 -16.24
CA LYS A 69 -4.19 15.88 -16.55
C LYS A 69 -3.58 14.52 -16.27
N SER A 70 -4.17 13.78 -15.36
CA SER A 70 -3.79 12.40 -15.06
C SER A 70 -4.81 11.44 -15.67
N THR A 71 -4.34 10.47 -16.45
CA THR A 71 -5.16 9.47 -17.14
C THR A 71 -4.70 8.06 -16.78
N LEU A 72 -5.65 7.17 -16.50
CA LEU A 72 -5.37 5.77 -16.18
C LEU A 72 -5.30 4.91 -17.43
N LEU A 73 -4.18 4.22 -17.63
CA LEU A 73 -3.98 3.23 -18.67
C LEU A 73 -4.04 1.83 -18.06
N LEU A 74 -5.15 1.12 -18.27
CA LEU A 74 -5.43 -0.15 -17.62
C LEU A 74 -5.39 -1.32 -18.59
N ARG A 75 -4.93 -2.46 -18.10
CA ARG A 75 -4.99 -3.71 -18.84
C ARG A 75 -6.31 -4.45 -18.70
N ARG A 76 -6.85 -4.56 -17.48
CA ARG A 76 -8.16 -5.15 -17.22
C ARG A 76 -9.21 -4.06 -17.10
N ARG A 77 -10.33 -4.29 -17.77
CA ARG A 77 -11.48 -3.39 -17.79
C ARG A 77 -12.15 -3.34 -16.42
N LYS A 78 -12.23 -2.15 -15.84
CA LYS A 78 -13.33 -1.74 -14.95
C LYS A 78 -13.70 -0.33 -15.37
N GLU A 79 -14.96 -0.08 -15.61
CA GLU A 79 -15.47 1.27 -15.73
C GLU A 79 -15.50 1.85 -14.33
N ILE A 80 -14.91 3.01 -14.16
CA ILE A 80 -14.93 3.76 -12.91
C ILE A 80 -15.37 5.17 -13.31
N ASP A 81 -16.48 5.62 -12.77
CA ASP A 81 -17.04 6.93 -13.08
C ASP A 81 -16.05 8.06 -12.79
N GLY A 82 -16.01 9.02 -13.69
CA GLY A 82 -15.26 10.28 -13.52
C GLY A 82 -13.78 10.24 -13.91
N LEU A 83 -13.22 9.10 -14.36
CA LEU A 83 -11.82 9.02 -14.82
C LEU A 83 -11.71 8.56 -16.27
N GLU A 84 -10.81 9.22 -17.01
CA GLU A 84 -10.46 8.81 -18.36
C GLU A 84 -9.61 7.54 -18.31
N ILE A 85 -10.12 6.46 -18.91
CA ILE A 85 -9.48 5.16 -18.94
C ILE A 85 -9.20 4.77 -20.38
N HIS A 86 -7.92 4.61 -20.71
CA HIS A 86 -7.52 4.05 -22.00
C HIS A 86 -7.24 2.56 -21.88
N ARG A 87 -7.63 1.81 -22.91
CA ARG A 87 -7.37 0.37 -22.99
C ARG A 87 -6.17 0.12 -23.88
N THR A 88 -5.32 -0.79 -23.42
CA THR A 88 -4.35 -1.39 -24.33
C THR A 88 -5.07 -2.42 -25.19
N PRO A 89 -5.07 -2.28 -26.54
CA PRO A 89 -5.67 -3.26 -27.42
C PRO A 89 -5.06 -4.66 -27.14
N ALA A 90 -5.93 -5.64 -26.89
CA ALA A 90 -5.46 -7.00 -26.69
C ALA A 90 -5.00 -7.58 -28.05
N ARG A 91 -3.73 -7.90 -28.18
CA ARG A 91 -3.22 -8.78 -29.25
C ARG A 91 -3.63 -10.21 -28.91
N ARG A 92 -4.90 -10.56 -29.15
CA ARG A 92 -5.57 -11.75 -28.62
C ARG A 92 -4.81 -13.07 -28.84
N ALA A 93 -4.25 -13.28 -30.00
CA ALA A 93 -3.53 -14.53 -30.33
C ALA A 93 -2.17 -14.63 -29.59
N THR A 94 -1.38 -13.55 -29.60
CA THR A 94 -0.07 -13.53 -28.92
C THR A 94 -0.22 -13.56 -27.41
N ASP A 95 -1.25 -12.93 -26.85
CA ASP A 95 -1.54 -12.93 -25.42
C ASP A 95 -2.07 -14.30 -24.96
N ALA A 96 -2.82 -15.02 -25.80
CA ALA A 96 -3.26 -16.39 -25.51
C ALA A 96 -2.06 -17.36 -25.47
N LEU A 97 -1.20 -17.29 -26.49
CA LEU A 97 0.02 -18.11 -26.54
C LEU A 97 0.94 -17.82 -25.32
N ARG A 98 1.19 -16.56 -25.02
CA ARG A 98 1.99 -16.16 -23.85
C ARG A 98 1.40 -16.64 -22.54
N ARG A 99 0.07 -16.65 -22.40
CA ARG A 99 -0.62 -17.20 -21.21
C ARG A 99 -0.40 -18.68 -21.07
N HIS A 100 -0.52 -19.45 -22.16
CA HIS A 100 -0.32 -20.90 -22.15
C HIS A 100 1.12 -21.27 -21.80
N LEU A 101 2.09 -20.63 -22.45
CA LEU A 101 3.51 -20.83 -22.13
C LEU A 101 3.84 -20.47 -20.67
N ALA A 102 3.28 -19.39 -20.18
CA ALA A 102 3.51 -18.95 -18.80
C ALA A 102 2.82 -19.88 -17.76
N HIS A 103 1.69 -20.49 -18.12
CA HIS A 103 1.06 -21.53 -17.28
C HIS A 103 1.93 -22.78 -17.17
N GLY A 104 2.64 -23.14 -18.25
CA GLY A 104 3.64 -24.22 -18.21
C GLY A 104 4.74 -23.98 -17.16
N PHE A 105 5.20 -22.74 -16.98
CA PHE A 105 6.15 -22.41 -15.92
C PHE A 105 5.56 -22.54 -14.50
N ASP A 106 4.28 -22.23 -14.31
CA ASP A 106 3.61 -22.41 -13.02
C ASP A 106 3.51 -23.91 -12.66
N ILE A 107 3.33 -24.80 -13.65
CA ILE A 107 3.27 -26.26 -13.46
C ILE A 107 4.65 -26.82 -13.05
N LEU A 108 5.74 -26.24 -13.54
CA LEU A 108 7.11 -26.66 -13.21
C LEU A 108 7.51 -26.34 -11.76
N LEU A 109 6.70 -25.59 -11.01
CA LEU A 109 6.97 -25.16 -9.63
C LEU A 109 5.83 -25.64 -8.71
N PRO A 110 5.60 -26.95 -8.55
CA PRO A 110 4.47 -27.48 -7.80
C PRO A 110 4.53 -27.16 -6.29
N GLU A 111 5.74 -27.00 -5.75
CA GLU A 111 5.98 -26.72 -4.32
C GLU A 111 5.86 -25.25 -3.98
N ARG A 112 5.52 -24.39 -4.94
CA ARG A 112 5.34 -22.96 -4.71
C ARG A 112 4.26 -22.71 -3.66
N ARG A 113 4.56 -21.88 -2.69
CA ARG A 113 3.59 -21.38 -1.70
C ARG A 113 2.46 -20.64 -2.40
N LYS A 114 1.23 -21.14 -2.24
CA LYS A 114 0.02 -20.53 -2.86
C LYS A 114 -0.62 -19.47 -1.96
N ASP A 115 -0.28 -19.47 -0.69
CA ASP A 115 -0.76 -18.55 0.34
C ASP A 115 -0.06 -17.17 0.27
N LEU A 116 1.11 -17.08 -0.37
CA LEU A 116 1.82 -15.82 -0.58
C LEU A 116 1.86 -15.43 -2.07
N PRO A 117 1.59 -14.17 -2.40
CA PRO A 117 1.60 -13.72 -3.78
C PRO A 117 3.03 -13.69 -4.35
N PHE A 118 3.22 -14.35 -5.50
CA PHE A 118 4.47 -14.38 -6.25
C PHE A 118 4.18 -14.25 -7.75
N SER A 119 4.83 -13.33 -8.44
CA SER A 119 4.70 -13.12 -9.88
C SER A 119 5.96 -13.55 -10.61
N LEU A 120 5.93 -14.68 -11.32
CA LEU A 120 7.05 -15.15 -12.13
C LEU A 120 7.43 -14.16 -13.24
N ASN A 121 6.46 -13.54 -13.86
CA ASN A 121 6.57 -12.51 -14.91
C ASN A 121 7.58 -12.84 -16.02
N VAL A 122 7.69 -14.14 -16.38
CA VAL A 122 8.63 -14.64 -17.39
C VAL A 122 8.26 -14.11 -18.77
N LEU A 123 6.96 -14.12 -19.08
CA LEU A 123 6.39 -13.57 -20.30
C LEU A 123 5.34 -12.53 -19.90
N GLY A 124 5.75 -11.28 -19.88
CA GLY A 124 4.82 -10.16 -19.69
C GLY A 124 3.95 -9.97 -20.93
N MET A 125 2.77 -9.44 -20.72
CA MET A 125 1.92 -8.98 -21.80
C MET A 125 2.31 -7.53 -22.13
N GLY A 126 2.33 -7.14 -23.40
CA GLY A 126 2.74 -5.79 -23.79
C GLY A 126 1.68 -4.74 -23.49
N PHE A 127 2.12 -3.53 -23.23
CA PHE A 127 1.30 -2.31 -23.32
C PHE A 127 1.45 -1.69 -24.71
N ASP A 128 0.48 -0.86 -25.08
CA ASP A 128 0.61 0.01 -26.24
C ASP A 128 1.52 1.19 -25.89
N THR A 129 2.80 1.03 -26.22
CA THR A 129 3.81 2.06 -25.97
C THR A 129 3.53 3.35 -26.75
N ALA A 130 2.84 3.30 -27.89
CA ALA A 130 2.50 4.49 -28.66
C ALA A 130 1.52 5.43 -27.89
N GLN A 131 0.67 4.88 -27.03
CA GLN A 131 -0.14 5.72 -26.14
C GLN A 131 0.73 6.39 -25.05
N MET A 132 1.71 5.68 -24.52
CA MET A 132 2.59 6.22 -23.48
C MET A 132 3.42 7.41 -24.00
N GLU A 133 3.79 7.41 -25.31
CA GLU A 133 4.53 8.52 -25.92
C GLU A 133 3.75 9.85 -26.00
N LYS A 134 2.43 9.83 -25.74
CA LYS A 134 1.60 11.04 -25.68
C LYS A 134 1.65 11.75 -24.33
N ALA A 135 2.20 11.09 -23.31
CA ALA A 135 2.34 11.68 -21.98
C ALA A 135 3.66 12.47 -21.86
N ASP A 136 3.69 13.45 -20.99
CA ASP A 136 4.94 14.09 -20.57
C ASP A 136 5.71 13.20 -19.60
N VAL A 137 5.00 12.49 -18.70
CA VAL A 137 5.55 11.50 -17.77
C VAL A 137 4.67 10.26 -17.78
N VAL A 138 5.29 9.07 -17.78
CA VAL A 138 4.61 7.78 -17.61
C VAL A 138 4.85 7.29 -16.18
N HIS A 139 3.77 7.06 -15.43
CA HIS A 139 3.82 6.60 -14.06
C HIS A 139 3.35 5.14 -13.96
N LEU A 140 4.27 4.25 -13.66
CA LEU A 140 4.01 2.84 -13.44
C LEU A 140 3.57 2.59 -11.99
N HIS A 141 2.57 1.73 -11.82
CA HIS A 141 2.13 1.29 -10.51
C HIS A 141 2.33 -0.22 -10.39
N TRP A 142 1.29 -0.95 -10.01
CA TRP A 142 1.39 -2.40 -9.87
C TRP A 142 1.52 -3.08 -11.25
N ILE A 143 2.74 -3.48 -11.61
CA ILE A 143 3.09 -4.11 -12.88
C ILE A 143 3.42 -5.61 -12.75
N GLY A 144 3.14 -6.21 -11.58
CA GLY A 144 3.20 -7.66 -11.36
C GLY A 144 2.14 -8.42 -12.16
N GLY A 145 2.04 -9.73 -11.96
CA GLY A 145 1.01 -10.56 -12.58
C GLY A 145 1.02 -10.56 -14.11
N ARG A 146 2.20 -10.47 -14.74
CA ARG A 146 2.40 -10.41 -16.20
C ARG A 146 1.82 -9.17 -16.87
N THR A 147 1.61 -8.10 -16.13
CA THR A 147 1.01 -6.86 -16.62
C THR A 147 1.84 -6.21 -17.71
N VAL A 148 3.15 -6.13 -17.52
CA VAL A 148 4.09 -5.48 -18.43
C VAL A 148 5.15 -6.48 -18.88
N ASP A 149 5.51 -6.45 -20.15
CA ASP A 149 6.75 -7.06 -20.62
C ASP A 149 7.90 -6.09 -20.33
N PHE A 150 8.77 -6.46 -19.38
CA PHE A 150 9.89 -5.61 -18.97
C PHE A 150 10.81 -5.21 -20.15
N SER A 151 10.90 -6.06 -21.19
CA SER A 151 11.69 -5.73 -22.37
C SER A 151 11.16 -4.54 -23.17
N GLN A 152 9.89 -4.17 -22.99
CA GLN A 152 9.28 -3.03 -23.66
C GLN A 152 9.51 -1.70 -22.93
N LEU A 153 9.80 -1.73 -21.64
CA LEU A 153 9.98 -0.51 -20.85
C LEU A 153 11.16 0.34 -21.32
N CYS A 154 12.22 -0.29 -21.83
CA CYS A 154 13.38 0.43 -22.36
C CYS A 154 13.13 1.13 -23.72
N HIS A 155 11.99 0.86 -24.38
CA HIS A 155 11.61 1.51 -25.62
C HIS A 155 10.72 2.74 -25.41
N ILE A 156 10.29 3.00 -24.18
CA ILE A 156 9.51 4.19 -23.83
C ILE A 156 10.47 5.38 -23.78
N ARG A 157 10.23 6.35 -24.69
CA ARG A 157 11.01 7.59 -24.81
C ARG A 157 10.37 8.72 -24.03
N ARG A 158 9.94 8.40 -22.80
CA ARG A 158 9.38 9.37 -21.85
C ARG A 158 9.95 9.07 -20.47
N PRO A 159 10.12 10.07 -19.61
CA PRO A 159 10.56 9.82 -18.26
C PRO A 159 9.57 8.91 -17.54
N LEU A 160 10.10 7.87 -16.89
CA LEU A 160 9.32 6.91 -16.12
C LEU A 160 9.42 7.18 -14.62
N VAL A 161 8.28 7.29 -13.99
CA VAL A 161 8.15 7.21 -12.53
C VAL A 161 7.56 5.85 -12.19
N TYR A 162 8.05 5.16 -11.18
CA TYR A 162 7.51 3.87 -10.76
C TYR A 162 7.25 3.84 -9.26
N THR A 163 5.98 3.85 -8.86
CA THR A 163 5.59 3.66 -7.45
C THR A 163 5.56 2.17 -7.11
N LEU A 164 6.35 1.79 -6.13
CA LEU A 164 6.49 0.44 -5.62
C LEU A 164 5.44 0.20 -4.53
N HIS A 165 4.36 -0.52 -4.85
CA HIS A 165 3.28 -0.79 -3.90
C HIS A 165 3.53 -2.03 -3.03
N ASP A 166 4.56 -2.81 -3.34
CA ASP A 166 4.98 -4.03 -2.65
C ASP A 166 6.46 -4.35 -2.96
N MET A 167 6.94 -5.48 -2.48
CA MET A 167 8.33 -5.91 -2.67
C MET A 167 8.62 -6.51 -4.06
N PHE A 168 7.63 -6.67 -4.94
CA PHE A 168 7.80 -7.32 -6.24
C PHE A 168 8.93 -6.71 -7.07
N ALA A 169 9.03 -5.40 -7.11
CA ALA A 169 10.02 -4.72 -7.94
C ALA A 169 11.47 -5.02 -7.53
N CYS A 170 11.74 -5.16 -6.24
CA CYS A 170 13.08 -5.37 -5.68
C CYS A 170 13.41 -6.81 -5.31
N THR A 171 12.55 -7.79 -5.66
CA THR A 171 12.74 -9.22 -5.42
C THR A 171 12.78 -10.01 -6.74
N ALA A 172 12.92 -11.33 -6.68
CA ALA A 172 12.72 -12.19 -7.86
C ALA A 172 11.27 -12.15 -8.39
N GLY A 173 10.29 -12.10 -7.46
CA GLY A 173 8.87 -12.11 -7.81
C GLY A 173 7.93 -12.05 -6.61
N CYS A 174 8.47 -12.08 -5.38
CA CYS A 174 7.70 -11.99 -4.14
C CYS A 174 7.06 -10.60 -4.00
N HIS A 175 5.79 -10.55 -3.64
CA HIS A 175 5.12 -9.29 -3.26
C HIS A 175 5.28 -9.00 -1.76
N CYS A 176 5.45 -10.03 -0.95
CA CYS A 176 5.77 -9.95 0.47
C CYS A 176 6.96 -10.85 0.75
N THR A 177 7.99 -10.33 1.38
CA THR A 177 9.22 -11.08 1.70
C THR A 177 9.11 -11.83 3.01
N MET A 178 8.22 -11.38 3.91
CA MET A 178 8.20 -11.84 5.29
C MET A 178 9.62 -11.72 5.89
N ASP A 179 10.20 -12.79 6.42
CA ASP A 179 11.55 -12.79 7.01
C ASP A 179 12.66 -13.11 6.00
N CYS A 180 12.34 -13.18 4.68
CA CYS A 180 13.31 -13.54 3.66
C CYS A 180 14.19 -12.32 3.28
N GLY A 181 15.50 -12.42 3.54
CA GLY A 181 16.51 -11.41 3.15
C GLY A 181 17.23 -11.67 1.82
N LEU A 182 16.93 -12.76 1.09
CA LEU A 182 17.66 -13.17 -0.12
C LEU A 182 17.67 -12.12 -1.23
N PHE A 183 16.70 -11.20 -1.27
CA PHE A 183 16.64 -10.13 -2.26
C PHE A 183 17.81 -9.14 -2.16
N GLN A 184 18.52 -9.12 -1.04
CA GLN A 184 19.73 -8.31 -0.84
C GLN A 184 20.94 -8.93 -1.54
N ASP A 185 20.92 -10.26 -1.79
CA ASP A 185 21.92 -11.00 -2.58
C ASP A 185 21.27 -11.62 -3.84
N GLU A 186 20.66 -10.79 -4.67
CA GLU A 186 20.10 -11.15 -5.97
C GLU A 186 19.14 -12.37 -5.94
N CYS A 187 18.49 -12.63 -4.83
CA CYS A 187 17.67 -13.82 -4.59
C CYS A 187 18.41 -15.15 -4.85
N ARG A 188 19.72 -15.18 -4.55
CA ARG A 188 20.53 -16.41 -4.63
C ARG A 188 20.23 -17.30 -3.44
N GLY A 189 20.06 -18.60 -3.69
CA GLY A 189 19.83 -19.59 -2.66
C GLY A 189 18.43 -20.23 -2.70
N ASN A 190 18.05 -20.86 -1.60
CA ASN A 190 16.77 -21.57 -1.48
C ASN A 190 15.62 -20.57 -1.20
N CYS A 191 14.85 -20.25 -2.24
CA CYS A 191 13.71 -19.35 -2.10
C CYS A 191 12.60 -20.02 -1.25
N PRO A 192 12.20 -19.45 -0.11
CA PRO A 192 11.17 -20.07 0.75
C PRO A 192 9.76 -20.03 0.13
N GLN A 193 9.54 -19.21 -0.89
CA GLN A 193 8.24 -19.11 -1.56
C GLN A 193 8.12 -20.00 -2.79
N LEU A 194 9.23 -20.33 -3.47
CA LEU A 194 9.18 -21.18 -4.66
C LEU A 194 9.32 -22.66 -4.34
N GLY A 195 9.89 -23.04 -3.19
CA GLY A 195 10.08 -24.46 -2.81
C GLY A 195 10.79 -25.25 -3.91
N ALA A 196 11.70 -24.61 -4.66
CA ALA A 196 12.16 -25.12 -5.93
C ALA A 196 12.97 -26.43 -5.76
N PRO A 197 12.63 -27.51 -6.48
CA PRO A 197 13.44 -28.69 -6.58
C PRO A 197 14.90 -28.35 -6.94
N ARG A 198 15.87 -29.20 -6.58
CA ARG A 198 17.31 -28.93 -6.83
C ARG A 198 17.61 -28.47 -8.25
N LEU A 199 16.89 -28.98 -9.24
CA LEU A 199 17.02 -28.63 -10.66
C LEU A 199 16.67 -27.16 -10.95
N PHE A 200 15.78 -26.55 -10.18
CA PHE A 200 15.26 -25.18 -10.40
C PHE A 200 15.74 -24.16 -9.35
N ARG A 201 16.72 -24.52 -8.53
CA ARG A 201 17.24 -23.70 -7.42
C ARG A 201 17.71 -22.30 -7.88
N ASN A 202 18.15 -22.17 -9.11
CA ASN A 202 18.65 -20.90 -9.68
C ASN A 202 17.57 -20.02 -10.31
N ILE A 203 16.29 -20.48 -10.36
CA ILE A 203 15.20 -19.70 -10.96
C ILE A 203 15.04 -18.32 -10.29
N PRO A 204 15.06 -18.19 -8.94
CA PRO A 204 14.92 -16.87 -8.32
C PRO A 204 16.02 -15.90 -8.74
N ALA A 205 17.27 -16.33 -8.73
CA ALA A 205 18.40 -15.50 -9.16
C ALA A 205 18.32 -15.12 -10.65
N TRP A 206 17.87 -16.05 -11.49
CA TRP A 206 17.65 -15.76 -12.92
C TRP A 206 16.52 -14.74 -13.13
N LEU A 207 15.39 -14.88 -12.43
CA LEU A 207 14.28 -13.92 -12.48
C LEU A 207 14.73 -12.53 -12.02
N PHE A 208 15.49 -12.47 -10.92
CA PHE A 208 16.06 -11.24 -10.40
C PHE A 208 16.98 -10.57 -11.41
N SER A 209 17.97 -11.30 -11.93
CA SER A 209 18.93 -10.78 -12.89
C SER A 209 18.29 -10.32 -14.20
N ARG A 210 17.26 -11.03 -14.67
CA ARG A 210 16.47 -10.64 -15.83
C ARG A 210 15.75 -9.31 -15.61
N LYS A 211 15.11 -9.16 -14.45
CA LYS A 211 14.41 -7.93 -14.04
C LYS A 211 15.39 -6.77 -13.91
N ARG A 212 16.52 -6.97 -13.20
CA ARG A 212 17.56 -5.95 -13.03
C ARG A 212 18.11 -5.44 -14.36
N ARG A 213 18.40 -6.35 -15.30
CA ARG A 213 18.84 -5.97 -16.66
C ARG A 213 17.80 -5.15 -17.40
N ALA A 214 16.52 -5.48 -17.26
CA ALA A 214 15.45 -4.74 -17.92
C ALA A 214 15.30 -3.32 -17.33
N PHE A 215 15.27 -3.17 -16.01
CA PHE A 215 15.22 -1.86 -15.36
C PHE A 215 16.48 -1.03 -15.59
N GLY A 216 17.65 -1.67 -15.68
CA GLY A 216 18.90 -0.99 -15.96
C GLY A 216 18.95 -0.36 -17.36
N ARG A 217 18.15 -0.88 -18.33
CA ARG A 217 18.06 -0.35 -19.69
C ARG A 217 17.08 0.80 -19.87
N ILE A 218 16.29 1.13 -18.86
CA ILE A 218 15.36 2.27 -18.93
C ILE A 218 16.18 3.56 -18.82
N PRO A 219 16.11 4.47 -19.80
CA PRO A 219 16.94 5.68 -19.79
C PRO A 219 16.67 6.54 -18.56
N SER A 220 15.46 7.00 -18.39
CA SER A 220 15.03 7.81 -17.26
C SER A 220 14.03 7.03 -16.39
N LEU A 221 14.41 6.72 -15.14
CA LEU A 221 13.59 5.99 -14.17
C LEU A 221 13.78 6.55 -12.79
N THR A 222 12.72 7.12 -12.24
CA THR A 222 12.62 7.53 -10.83
C THR A 222 11.70 6.60 -10.08
N LEU A 223 12.13 6.13 -8.90
CA LEU A 223 11.33 5.26 -8.05
C LEU A 223 10.62 6.06 -6.97
N VAL A 224 9.36 5.71 -6.71
CA VAL A 224 8.60 6.22 -5.58
C VAL A 224 8.28 5.08 -4.63
N THR A 225 8.51 5.29 -3.34
CA THR A 225 8.16 4.34 -2.28
C THR A 225 7.13 4.97 -1.34
N PRO A 226 5.99 4.30 -1.07
CA PRO A 226 4.95 4.85 -0.20
C PRO A 226 5.28 4.76 1.30
N SER A 227 6.51 4.40 1.65
CA SER A 227 7.03 4.46 3.02
C SER A 227 8.55 4.56 3.05
N LEU A 228 9.10 5.07 4.12
CA LEU A 228 10.54 5.06 4.40
C LEU A 228 11.05 3.63 4.62
N TRP A 229 10.20 2.75 5.19
CA TRP A 229 10.54 1.34 5.30
C TRP A 229 10.83 0.73 3.92
N LEU A 230 9.91 0.88 2.96
CA LEU A 230 10.13 0.33 1.62
C LEU A 230 11.31 1.01 0.93
N LYS A 231 11.54 2.31 1.15
CA LYS A 231 12.73 3.00 0.63
C LYS A 231 14.01 2.28 1.07
N ARG A 232 14.14 2.02 2.38
CA ARG A 232 15.30 1.28 2.92
C ARG A 232 15.42 -0.13 2.33
N GLU A 233 14.31 -0.86 2.15
CA GLU A 233 14.34 -2.19 1.55
C GLU A 233 14.79 -2.16 0.07
N VAL A 234 14.34 -1.14 -0.68
CA VAL A 234 14.78 -0.93 -2.07
C VAL A 234 16.27 -0.57 -2.14
N GLU A 235 16.74 0.30 -1.25
CA GLU A 235 18.16 0.68 -1.15
C GLU A 235 19.06 -0.51 -0.76
N ARG A 236 18.55 -1.44 0.07
CA ARG A 236 19.24 -2.69 0.43
C ARG A 236 19.24 -3.71 -0.71
N SER A 237 18.33 -3.59 -1.66
CA SER A 237 18.28 -4.44 -2.84
C SER A 237 19.24 -3.93 -3.90
N CYS A 238 20.01 -4.81 -4.51
CA CYS A 238 20.87 -4.46 -5.65
C CYS A 238 20.11 -4.33 -6.99
N MET A 239 18.76 -4.23 -6.95
CA MET A 239 17.93 -4.16 -8.15
C MET A 239 18.10 -2.86 -8.93
N PHE A 240 18.25 -1.73 -8.25
CA PHE A 240 18.19 -0.38 -8.81
C PHE A 240 19.44 0.47 -8.53
N PRO A 241 20.63 0.01 -8.89
CA PRO A 241 21.86 0.75 -8.59
C PRO A 241 21.84 2.12 -9.27
N GLY A 242 22.12 3.18 -8.48
CA GLY A 242 22.22 4.55 -8.95
C GLY A 242 20.91 5.23 -9.35
N ARG A 243 19.76 4.58 -9.16
CA ARG A 243 18.46 5.21 -9.48
C ARG A 243 17.99 6.13 -8.34
N LYS A 244 17.35 7.23 -8.70
CA LYS A 244 16.70 8.15 -7.77
C LYS A 244 15.51 7.46 -7.09
N ILE A 245 15.48 7.48 -5.75
CA ILE A 245 14.41 6.90 -4.93
C ILE A 245 13.83 7.98 -4.03
N VAL A 246 12.56 8.31 -4.25
CA VAL A 246 11.83 9.34 -3.53
C VAL A 246 10.75 8.68 -2.67
N GLN A 247 10.60 9.12 -1.43
CA GLN A 247 9.50 8.68 -0.59
C GLN A 247 8.31 9.64 -0.73
N ILE A 248 7.14 9.12 -1.15
CA ILE A 248 5.86 9.83 -1.15
C ILE A 248 4.78 8.85 -0.70
N TYR A 249 4.04 9.16 0.36
CA TYR A 249 2.98 8.31 0.90
C TYR A 249 1.82 8.10 -0.08
N ASN A 250 1.01 7.07 0.17
CA ASN A 250 -0.25 6.88 -0.54
C ASN A 250 -1.26 7.95 -0.13
N PRO A 251 -2.10 8.43 -1.07
CA PRO A 251 -3.13 9.40 -0.77
C PRO A 251 -4.37 8.77 -0.11
N VAL A 252 -5.00 9.50 0.81
CA VAL A 252 -6.33 9.24 1.33
C VAL A 252 -7.23 10.46 1.06
N ASP A 253 -8.43 10.22 0.53
CA ASP A 253 -9.44 11.28 0.36
C ASP A 253 -10.05 11.62 1.73
N THR A 254 -9.55 12.68 2.37
CA THR A 254 -10.00 13.11 3.69
C THR A 254 -11.37 13.81 3.69
N ASP A 255 -11.88 14.19 2.52
CA ASP A 255 -13.24 14.74 2.39
C ASP A 255 -14.27 13.61 2.34
N LEU A 256 -13.90 12.47 1.79
CA LEU A 256 -14.72 11.27 1.73
C LEU A 256 -14.58 10.46 3.02
N PHE A 257 -13.35 10.11 3.42
CA PHE A 257 -13.05 9.44 4.69
C PHE A 257 -12.98 10.49 5.81
N ARG A 258 -14.13 10.74 6.42
CA ARG A 258 -14.32 11.71 7.52
C ARG A 258 -15.27 11.12 8.56
N PRO A 259 -15.25 11.64 9.79
CA PRO A 259 -16.24 11.24 10.79
C PRO A 259 -17.65 11.45 10.27
N ALA A 260 -18.50 10.45 10.45
CA ALA A 260 -19.92 10.55 10.09
C ALA A 260 -20.63 11.58 10.97
N GLU A 261 -21.59 12.29 10.39
CA GLU A 261 -22.43 13.26 11.11
C GLU A 261 -23.31 12.57 12.15
N ASP A 262 -23.88 11.42 11.82
CA ASP A 262 -24.66 10.60 12.73
C ASP A 262 -24.14 9.16 12.80
N ARG A 263 -23.16 8.96 13.67
CA ARG A 263 -22.58 7.66 13.98
C ARG A 263 -23.61 6.68 14.56
N ASN A 264 -24.55 7.19 15.34
CA ASN A 264 -25.55 6.34 16.01
C ASN A 264 -26.57 5.80 15.02
N ALA A 265 -26.99 6.60 14.03
CA ALA A 265 -27.85 6.11 12.95
C ALA A 265 -27.18 5.00 12.13
N ILE A 266 -25.87 5.12 11.83
CA ILE A 266 -25.12 4.05 11.16
C ILE A 266 -25.09 2.79 12.02
N ARG A 267 -24.80 2.90 13.32
CA ARG A 267 -24.78 1.76 14.26
C ARG A 267 -26.15 1.08 14.34
N ALA A 268 -27.21 1.86 14.45
CA ALA A 268 -28.58 1.32 14.47
C ALA A 268 -28.93 0.58 13.16
N GLY A 269 -28.58 1.13 12.00
CA GLY A 269 -28.73 0.48 10.69
C GLY A 269 -27.92 -0.81 10.52
N LEU A 270 -26.85 -0.98 11.28
CA LEU A 270 -26.02 -2.18 11.33
C LEU A 270 -26.46 -3.17 12.40
N GLY A 271 -27.50 -2.86 13.19
CA GLY A 271 -27.96 -3.69 14.30
C GLY A 271 -26.98 -3.71 15.51
N ILE A 272 -26.13 -2.72 15.63
CA ILE A 272 -25.17 -2.60 16.74
C ILE A 272 -25.90 -2.05 17.97
N PRO A 273 -25.87 -2.73 19.14
CA PRO A 273 -26.55 -2.28 20.34
C PRO A 273 -26.06 -0.91 20.82
N PRO A 274 -26.94 -0.04 21.33
CA PRO A 274 -26.55 1.22 21.94
C PRO A 274 -25.53 1.00 23.09
N GLY A 275 -24.49 1.84 23.11
CA GLY A 275 -23.44 1.77 24.12
C GLY A 275 -22.42 0.65 23.96
N ALA A 276 -22.56 -0.23 22.98
CA ALA A 276 -21.53 -1.24 22.69
C ALA A 276 -20.22 -0.58 22.21
N PHE A 277 -19.09 -1.09 22.72
CA PHE A 277 -17.78 -0.72 22.18
C PHE A 277 -17.52 -1.53 20.92
N VAL A 278 -17.26 -0.86 19.79
CA VAL A 278 -17.19 -1.47 18.45
C VAL A 278 -15.75 -1.62 18.01
N ILE A 279 -15.33 -2.87 17.80
CA ILE A 279 -14.04 -3.21 17.21
C ILE A 279 -14.27 -3.53 15.73
N ALA A 280 -13.74 -2.71 14.82
CA ALA A 280 -13.81 -3.00 13.41
C ALA A 280 -12.56 -3.75 12.92
N CYS A 281 -12.75 -4.69 12.00
CA CYS A 281 -11.71 -5.39 11.29
C CYS A 281 -12.10 -5.48 9.81
N GLY A 282 -11.18 -5.18 8.90
CA GLY A 282 -11.50 -5.25 7.48
C GLY A 282 -10.26 -5.23 6.59
N ALA A 283 -10.30 -6.07 5.56
CA ALA A 283 -9.31 -6.08 4.49
C ALA A 283 -9.85 -6.86 3.28
N THR A 284 -9.29 -6.63 2.10
CA THR A 284 -9.45 -7.56 0.99
C THR A 284 -8.67 -8.83 1.30
N GLY A 285 -9.38 -9.94 1.54
CA GLY A 285 -8.76 -11.19 2.00
C GLY A 285 -8.23 -11.10 3.45
N LEU A 286 -9.12 -10.85 4.40
CA LEU A 286 -8.80 -10.66 5.82
C LEU A 286 -7.98 -11.82 6.41
N PHE A 287 -8.27 -13.05 5.99
CA PHE A 287 -7.58 -14.26 6.44
C PHE A 287 -6.36 -14.66 5.58
N ASN A 288 -5.93 -13.79 4.66
CA ASN A 288 -4.63 -13.97 4.02
C ASN A 288 -3.53 -13.95 5.11
N PRO A 289 -2.57 -14.89 5.11
CA PRO A 289 -1.50 -14.96 6.13
C PRO A 289 -0.81 -13.62 6.40
N VAL A 290 -0.58 -12.82 5.35
CA VAL A 290 0.07 -11.50 5.48
C VAL A 290 -0.79 -10.49 6.25
N LYS A 291 -2.13 -10.63 6.19
CA LYS A 291 -3.05 -9.71 6.89
C LYS A 291 -3.30 -10.08 8.34
N GLY A 292 -2.84 -11.25 8.78
CA GLY A 292 -2.88 -11.65 10.19
C GLY A 292 -4.29 -11.85 10.77
N GLY A 293 -5.30 -12.07 9.92
CA GLY A 293 -6.70 -12.22 10.37
C GLY A 293 -6.92 -13.32 11.40
N HIS A 294 -6.01 -14.30 11.48
CA HIS A 294 -6.04 -15.36 12.51
C HIS A 294 -5.79 -14.82 13.93
N PHE A 295 -5.24 -13.61 14.12
CA PHE A 295 -5.12 -12.98 15.44
C PHE A 295 -6.45 -12.43 15.94
N ILE A 296 -7.40 -12.11 15.06
CA ILE A 296 -8.68 -11.48 15.45
C ILE A 296 -9.45 -12.34 16.47
N PRO A 297 -9.76 -13.63 16.19
CA PRO A 297 -10.44 -14.46 17.18
C PRO A 297 -9.64 -14.59 18.47
N LEU A 298 -8.32 -14.72 18.41
CA LEU A 298 -7.47 -14.84 19.61
C LEU A 298 -7.52 -13.59 20.49
N VAL A 299 -7.50 -12.39 19.90
CA VAL A 299 -7.67 -11.13 20.64
C VAL A 299 -9.04 -11.06 21.30
N LEU A 300 -10.09 -11.43 20.57
CA LEU A 300 -11.47 -11.36 21.08
C LEU A 300 -11.73 -12.39 22.19
N GLU A 301 -11.23 -13.62 22.04
CA GLU A 301 -11.31 -14.66 23.07
C GLU A 301 -10.63 -14.21 24.37
N GLU A 302 -9.45 -13.61 24.26
CA GLU A 302 -8.71 -13.15 25.43
C GLU A 302 -9.41 -11.95 26.10
N LEU A 303 -9.98 -10.99 25.35
CA LEU A 303 -10.79 -9.92 25.89
C LEU A 303 -12.05 -10.47 26.62
N TYR A 304 -12.70 -11.49 26.05
CA TYR A 304 -13.83 -12.16 26.67
C TYR A 304 -13.43 -12.85 27.99
N ARG A 305 -12.29 -13.55 28.00
CA ARG A 305 -11.73 -14.22 29.18
C ARG A 305 -11.39 -13.23 30.29
N ARG A 306 -10.95 -12.00 29.93
CA ARG A 306 -10.68 -10.89 30.89
C ARG A 306 -11.94 -10.21 31.40
N GLY A 307 -13.13 -10.64 31.02
CA GLY A 307 -14.40 -10.17 31.57
C GLY A 307 -15.07 -9.05 30.76
N HIS A 308 -14.53 -8.64 29.61
CA HIS A 308 -15.25 -7.70 28.74
C HIS A 308 -16.49 -8.40 28.17
N ARG A 309 -17.66 -7.71 28.18
CA ARG A 309 -18.93 -8.27 27.68
C ARG A 309 -19.66 -7.36 26.71
N ASN A 310 -19.47 -6.04 26.83
CA ASN A 310 -20.17 -5.05 26.01
C ASN A 310 -19.35 -4.66 24.76
N LEU A 311 -18.92 -5.67 23.98
CA LEU A 311 -18.19 -5.48 22.71
C LEU A 311 -19.04 -5.94 21.53
N HIS A 312 -18.86 -5.30 20.38
CA HIS A 312 -19.45 -5.68 19.12
C HIS A 312 -18.36 -5.72 18.03
N LEU A 313 -18.28 -6.81 17.28
CA LEU A 313 -17.35 -6.96 16.19
C LEU A 313 -17.98 -6.52 14.87
N LEU A 314 -17.36 -5.56 14.17
CA LEU A 314 -17.75 -5.10 12.85
C LEU A 314 -16.76 -5.58 11.81
N LEU A 315 -17.20 -6.46 10.92
CA LEU A 315 -16.36 -7.07 9.90
C LEU A 315 -16.75 -6.58 8.50
N PHE A 316 -15.76 -6.36 7.65
CA PHE A 316 -15.97 -6.08 6.22
C PHE A 316 -14.80 -6.58 5.36
N GLY A 317 -15.06 -6.74 4.06
CA GLY A 317 -14.13 -7.35 3.11
C GLY A 317 -14.47 -8.81 2.81
N ASN A 318 -13.59 -9.48 2.07
CA ASN A 318 -13.79 -10.89 1.74
C ASN A 318 -13.44 -11.76 2.95
N GLN A 319 -14.42 -12.48 3.44
CA GLN A 319 -14.25 -13.52 4.46
C GLN A 319 -14.40 -14.88 3.79
N GLU A 320 -13.30 -15.60 3.68
CA GLU A 320 -13.29 -16.95 3.09
C GLU A 320 -13.70 -18.03 4.08
N LYS A 321 -13.80 -17.70 5.37
CA LYS A 321 -14.10 -18.63 6.46
C LYS A 321 -15.16 -18.05 7.40
N SER A 322 -16.11 -18.89 7.80
CA SER A 322 -16.95 -18.63 8.96
C SER A 322 -16.12 -18.88 10.21
N VAL A 323 -16.04 -17.89 11.08
CA VAL A 323 -15.37 -17.97 12.38
C VAL A 323 -16.38 -17.57 13.43
N ASP A 324 -16.52 -18.40 14.48
CA ASP A 324 -17.34 -18.06 15.63
C ASP A 324 -16.58 -17.10 16.56
N TYR A 325 -17.23 -16.03 16.97
CA TYR A 325 -16.65 -15.02 17.85
C TYR A 325 -17.40 -15.00 19.18
N PRO A 326 -16.73 -14.73 20.30
CA PRO A 326 -17.38 -14.69 21.62
C PRO A 326 -18.29 -13.46 21.83
N PHE A 327 -18.35 -12.54 20.86
CA PHE A 327 -19.16 -11.33 20.91
C PHE A 327 -20.13 -11.27 19.74
N PRO A 328 -21.25 -10.53 19.87
CA PRO A 328 -22.09 -10.21 18.74
C PRO A 328 -21.28 -9.59 17.59
N SER A 329 -21.59 -10.00 16.37
CA SER A 329 -20.85 -9.53 15.20
C SER A 329 -21.77 -9.15 14.05
N THR A 330 -21.38 -8.12 13.31
CA THR A 330 -21.99 -7.71 12.05
C THR A 330 -20.97 -7.86 10.93
N ASN A 331 -21.32 -8.62 9.90
CA ASN A 331 -20.50 -8.74 8.69
C ASN A 331 -21.14 -7.94 7.54
N ALA A 332 -20.51 -6.81 7.18
CA ALA A 332 -20.97 -5.94 6.12
C ALA A 332 -20.59 -6.43 4.70
N GLY A 333 -19.82 -7.52 4.61
CA GLY A 333 -19.36 -8.10 3.34
C GLY A 333 -18.33 -7.25 2.59
N PHE A 334 -18.15 -7.53 1.30
CA PHE A 334 -17.22 -6.78 0.46
C PHE A 334 -17.84 -5.45 0.03
N ILE A 335 -17.17 -4.35 0.37
CA ILE A 335 -17.67 -2.98 0.15
C ILE A 335 -17.01 -2.38 -1.10
N THR A 336 -17.83 -1.96 -2.06
CA THR A 336 -17.39 -1.22 -3.26
C THR A 336 -17.72 0.27 -3.18
N ASP A 337 -18.72 0.64 -2.39
CA ASP A 337 -19.11 2.03 -2.13
C ASP A 337 -18.20 2.62 -1.03
N MET A 338 -17.41 3.61 -1.40
CA MET A 338 -16.45 4.23 -0.49
C MET A 338 -17.12 5.09 0.60
N ASN A 339 -18.32 5.65 0.35
CA ASN A 339 -19.08 6.36 1.39
C ASN A 339 -19.57 5.38 2.46
N LYS A 340 -20.07 4.21 2.02
CA LYS A 340 -20.46 3.14 2.94
C LYS A 340 -19.23 2.66 3.74
N LEU A 341 -18.06 2.52 3.11
CA LEU A 341 -16.82 2.14 3.79
C LEU A 341 -16.40 3.17 4.85
N ALA A 342 -16.46 4.46 4.52
CA ALA A 342 -16.20 5.54 5.48
C ALA A 342 -17.17 5.52 6.67
N GLY A 343 -18.45 5.22 6.41
CA GLY A 343 -19.47 5.01 7.45
C GLY A 343 -19.14 3.85 8.38
N LEU A 344 -18.63 2.72 7.83
CA LEU A 344 -18.22 1.58 8.67
C LEU A 344 -17.02 1.92 9.57
N TYR A 345 -16.02 2.63 9.06
CA TYR A 345 -14.93 3.12 9.90
C TYR A 345 -15.47 4.06 10.99
N SER A 346 -16.34 5.01 10.64
CA SER A 346 -16.91 5.97 11.60
C SER A 346 -17.78 5.29 12.67
N ALA A 347 -18.41 4.15 12.35
CA ALA A 347 -19.20 3.37 13.31
C ALA A 347 -18.34 2.68 14.37
N ALA A 348 -17.07 2.44 14.12
CA ALA A 348 -16.16 1.75 15.04
C ALA A 348 -15.55 2.68 16.09
N ASP A 349 -15.20 2.14 17.25
CA ASP A 349 -14.40 2.83 18.27
C ASP A 349 -12.91 2.67 18.01
N ILE A 350 -12.49 1.47 17.60
CA ILE A 350 -11.13 1.16 17.19
C ILE A 350 -11.14 0.29 15.91
N PHE A 351 -10.05 0.36 15.18
CA PHE A 351 -9.77 -0.51 14.05
C PHE A 351 -8.63 -1.49 14.40
N LEU A 352 -8.95 -2.78 14.52
CA LEU A 352 -7.95 -3.82 14.77
C LEU A 352 -7.32 -4.30 13.46
N ASN A 353 -6.04 -4.03 13.28
CA ASN A 353 -5.28 -4.29 12.05
C ASN A 353 -4.04 -5.16 12.35
N PRO A 354 -4.18 -6.47 12.52
CA PRO A 354 -3.10 -7.36 12.91
C PRO A 354 -2.19 -7.78 11.73
N THR A 355 -1.99 -6.89 10.75
CA THR A 355 -1.17 -7.20 9.56
C THR A 355 0.26 -7.56 9.94
N LEU A 356 0.82 -8.60 9.29
CA LEU A 356 2.17 -9.10 9.52
C LEU A 356 3.20 -8.52 8.54
N GLN A 357 2.77 -7.99 7.41
CA GLN A 357 3.60 -7.18 6.51
C GLN A 357 2.72 -6.26 5.67
N ASP A 358 3.01 -4.97 5.68
CA ASP A 358 2.39 -3.99 4.80
C ASP A 358 3.40 -2.88 4.49
N VAL A 359 3.38 -2.40 3.25
CA VAL A 359 4.25 -1.29 2.83
C VAL A 359 3.79 0.03 3.42
N LEU A 360 2.48 0.25 3.39
CA LEU A 360 1.77 1.34 4.06
C LEU A 360 0.30 0.93 4.13
N SER A 361 -0.25 0.82 5.32
CA SER A 361 -1.60 0.31 5.53
C SER A 361 -2.68 1.33 5.13
N ASN A 362 -3.25 1.19 3.93
CA ASN A 362 -4.32 2.08 3.47
C ASN A 362 -5.54 2.04 4.39
N VAL A 363 -5.90 0.86 4.93
CA VAL A 363 -7.02 0.73 5.87
C VAL A 363 -6.76 1.50 7.18
N ALA A 364 -5.50 1.60 7.62
CA ALA A 364 -5.14 2.43 8.77
C ALA A 364 -5.23 3.93 8.44
N LEU A 365 -4.87 4.36 7.24
CA LEU A 365 -5.06 5.75 6.79
C LEU A 365 -6.55 6.12 6.73
N GLU A 366 -7.39 5.22 6.20
CA GLU A 366 -8.83 5.40 6.06
C GLU A 366 -9.52 5.47 7.43
N SER A 367 -9.22 4.52 8.33
CA SER A 367 -9.79 4.50 9.68
C SER A 367 -9.39 5.74 10.48
N MET A 368 -8.11 6.12 10.43
CA MET A 368 -7.58 7.30 11.08
C MET A 368 -8.23 8.60 10.56
N ALA A 369 -8.45 8.69 9.25
CA ALA A 369 -9.18 9.81 8.63
C ALA A 369 -10.63 9.90 9.14
N CYS A 370 -11.27 8.79 9.48
CA CYS A 370 -12.60 8.71 10.08
C CYS A 370 -12.61 8.86 11.62
N LYS A 371 -11.51 9.30 12.25
CA LYS A 371 -11.33 9.37 13.72
C LYS A 371 -11.45 8.02 14.41
N THR A 372 -11.05 6.96 13.78
CA THR A 372 -11.05 5.60 14.35
C THR A 372 -9.60 5.14 14.49
N PRO A 373 -9.01 5.24 15.69
CA PRO A 373 -7.62 4.87 15.91
C PRO A 373 -7.40 3.38 15.72
N SER A 374 -6.23 3.03 15.17
CA SER A 374 -5.87 1.64 14.91
C SER A 374 -5.07 1.04 16.06
N VAL A 375 -5.33 -0.24 16.35
CA VAL A 375 -4.44 -1.12 17.10
C VAL A 375 -3.80 -2.08 16.10
N THR A 376 -2.47 -2.08 16.00
CA THR A 376 -1.75 -2.77 14.92
C THR A 376 -0.43 -3.36 15.39
N PHE A 377 0.22 -4.18 14.56
CA PHE A 377 1.58 -4.65 14.78
C PHE A 377 2.63 -3.69 14.20
N ARG A 378 3.82 -3.66 14.83
CA ARG A 378 5.02 -2.98 14.34
C ARG A 378 5.62 -3.75 13.19
N THR A 379 5.16 -3.49 11.97
CA THR A 379 5.61 -4.19 10.77
C THR A 379 5.64 -3.28 9.55
N GLY A 380 6.65 -3.47 8.68
CA GLY A 380 6.75 -2.73 7.43
C GLY A 380 6.71 -1.21 7.62
N GLY A 381 5.92 -0.53 6.80
CA GLY A 381 5.65 0.91 6.89
C GLY A 381 4.46 1.28 7.78
N VAL A 382 3.83 0.32 8.47
CA VAL A 382 2.66 0.58 9.33
C VAL A 382 2.96 1.60 10.44
N PRO A 383 4.14 1.59 11.13
CA PRO A 383 4.47 2.59 12.13
C PRO A 383 4.66 4.02 11.60
N GLU A 384 4.73 4.18 10.28
CA GLU A 384 4.77 5.51 9.65
C GLU A 384 3.35 6.08 9.45
N ALA A 385 2.34 5.22 9.31
CA ALA A 385 0.93 5.58 9.29
C ALA A 385 0.38 5.75 10.71
N VAL A 386 0.63 4.76 11.59
CA VAL A 386 0.11 4.72 12.95
C VAL A 386 1.25 5.03 13.92
N LEU A 387 1.30 6.27 14.39
CA LEU A 387 2.29 6.74 15.37
C LEU A 387 1.87 6.24 16.77
N ASP A 388 2.69 5.35 17.36
CA ASP A 388 2.41 4.70 18.63
C ASP A 388 2.19 5.70 19.77
N GLY A 389 1.07 5.56 20.50
CA GLY A 389 0.65 6.45 21.59
C GLY A 389 0.18 7.83 21.15
N ARG A 390 0.18 8.12 19.82
CA ARG A 390 -0.21 9.43 19.28
C ARG A 390 -1.41 9.35 18.32
N THR A 391 -1.42 8.42 17.36
CA THR A 391 -2.51 8.26 16.39
C THR A 391 -3.16 6.89 16.44
N GLY A 392 -2.64 6.01 17.28
CA GLY A 392 -3.08 4.66 17.53
C GLY A 392 -2.11 3.96 18.49
N LEU A 393 -2.25 2.64 18.65
CA LEU A 393 -1.35 1.84 19.48
C LEU A 393 -0.71 0.73 18.65
N VAL A 394 0.61 0.51 18.85
CA VAL A 394 1.42 -0.38 18.02
C VAL A 394 2.09 -1.44 18.88
N ALA A 395 1.59 -2.67 18.80
CA ALA A 395 2.16 -3.84 19.46
C ALA A 395 3.38 -4.38 18.67
N GLN A 396 4.29 -5.09 19.34
CA GLN A 396 5.35 -5.83 18.65
C GLN A 396 4.73 -6.89 17.74
N GLN A 397 5.37 -7.14 16.60
CA GLN A 397 4.87 -8.08 15.60
C GLN A 397 4.68 -9.47 16.23
N GLY A 398 3.44 -10.00 16.14
CA GLY A 398 3.07 -11.31 16.69
C GLY A 398 2.83 -11.35 18.19
N ASP A 399 3.02 -10.25 18.93
CA ASP A 399 2.74 -10.18 20.37
C ASP A 399 1.24 -10.00 20.62
N LEU A 400 0.55 -11.13 20.76
CA LEU A 400 -0.88 -11.19 21.06
C LEU A 400 -1.20 -10.48 22.38
N ASN A 401 -0.39 -10.68 23.42
CA ASN A 401 -0.66 -10.11 24.74
C ASN A 401 -0.62 -8.59 24.73
N GLN A 402 0.38 -8.01 24.04
CA GLN A 402 0.48 -6.57 23.89
C GLN A 402 -0.68 -6.02 23.06
N MET A 403 -1.10 -6.71 21.98
CA MET A 403 -2.25 -6.29 21.16
C MET A 403 -3.54 -6.29 21.98
N VAL A 404 -3.79 -7.33 22.79
CA VAL A 404 -4.92 -7.41 23.71
C VAL A 404 -4.88 -6.26 24.74
N ALA A 405 -3.71 -6.04 25.36
CA ALA A 405 -3.54 -4.97 26.36
C ALA A 405 -3.81 -3.57 25.73
N HIS A 406 -3.42 -3.37 24.47
CA HIS A 406 -3.74 -2.13 23.76
C HIS A 406 -5.23 -1.96 23.47
N CYS A 407 -5.94 -3.02 23.06
CA CYS A 407 -7.39 -2.99 22.91
C CYS A 407 -8.06 -2.69 24.25
N GLU A 408 -7.69 -3.38 25.32
CA GLU A 408 -8.22 -3.22 26.66
C GLU A 408 -8.02 -1.79 27.18
N ARG A 409 -6.83 -1.23 26.98
CA ARG A 409 -6.54 0.16 27.37
C ARG A 409 -7.48 1.15 26.68
N LEU A 410 -7.79 0.97 25.39
CA LEU A 410 -8.72 1.86 24.67
C LEU A 410 -10.18 1.62 25.05
N ILE A 411 -10.56 0.43 25.47
CA ILE A 411 -11.89 0.14 26.02
C ILE A 411 -12.09 0.86 27.37
N GLN A 412 -11.05 0.93 28.21
CA GLN A 412 -11.12 1.46 29.56
C GLN A 412 -10.85 2.97 29.65
N ASP A 413 -10.03 3.52 28.73
CA ASP A 413 -9.62 4.93 28.73
C ASP A 413 -10.22 5.70 27.55
N GLY A 414 -11.46 6.17 27.71
CA GLY A 414 -12.16 6.96 26.71
C GLY A 414 -11.47 8.30 26.37
N LYS A 415 -10.71 8.88 27.33
CA LYS A 415 -9.96 10.12 27.10
C LYS A 415 -8.78 9.87 26.14
N LEU A 416 -8.03 8.79 26.38
CA LEU A 416 -6.96 8.37 25.49
C LEU A 416 -7.51 8.07 24.09
N LEU A 417 -8.61 7.30 24.01
CA LEU A 417 -9.29 6.97 22.76
C LEU A 417 -9.61 8.22 21.96
N GLN A 418 -10.24 9.22 22.59
CA GLN A 418 -10.58 10.48 21.94
C GLN A 418 -9.32 11.24 21.50
N THR A 419 -8.28 11.31 22.33
CA THR A 419 -7.02 11.98 21.98
C THR A 419 -6.38 11.36 20.74
N LEU A 420 -6.30 10.02 20.69
CA LEU A 420 -5.74 9.31 19.53
C LEU A 420 -6.58 9.52 18.27
N ALA A 421 -7.90 9.58 18.40
CA ALA A 421 -8.84 9.84 17.31
C ALA A 421 -8.63 11.24 16.69
N GLU A 422 -8.53 12.28 17.53
CA GLU A 422 -8.30 13.66 17.07
C GLU A 422 -6.92 13.85 16.44
N GLU A 423 -5.86 13.35 17.10
CA GLU A 423 -4.50 13.40 16.56
C GLU A 423 -4.38 12.59 15.27
N GLY A 424 -5.04 11.42 15.21
CA GLY A 424 -5.07 10.58 14.00
C GLY A 424 -5.68 11.33 12.82
N ARG A 425 -6.85 11.94 12.98
CA ARG A 425 -7.50 12.76 11.95
C ARG A 425 -6.60 13.88 11.47
N ARG A 426 -6.02 14.64 12.38
CA ARG A 426 -5.09 15.73 12.06
C ARG A 426 -3.88 15.23 11.27
N HIS A 427 -3.31 14.11 11.69
CA HIS A 427 -2.18 13.49 10.98
C HIS A 427 -2.56 13.04 9.57
N ALA A 428 -3.75 12.46 9.39
CA ALA A 428 -4.26 12.07 8.08
C ALA A 428 -4.39 13.28 7.14
N GLU A 429 -4.97 14.38 7.60
CA GLU A 429 -5.15 15.61 6.84
C GLU A 429 -3.82 16.27 6.45
N GLN A 430 -2.88 16.34 7.40
CA GLN A 430 -1.60 17.03 7.20
C GLN A 430 -0.58 16.23 6.38
N THR A 431 -0.68 14.91 6.36
CA THR A 431 0.39 14.05 5.83
C THR A 431 -0.05 13.24 4.61
N PHE A 432 -1.30 12.76 4.57
CA PHE A 432 -1.75 11.78 3.59
C PHE A 432 -2.89 12.28 2.70
N SER A 433 -3.43 13.48 2.97
CA SER A 433 -4.57 14.01 2.20
C SER A 433 -4.26 14.19 0.72
N TYR A 434 -5.31 14.16 -0.10
CA TYR A 434 -5.21 14.35 -1.54
C TYR A 434 -4.41 15.58 -1.95
N PRO A 435 -4.66 16.80 -1.40
CA PRO A 435 -3.89 17.98 -1.77
C PRO A 435 -2.40 17.84 -1.51
N VAL A 436 -2.03 17.28 -0.34
CA VAL A 436 -0.64 17.11 0.08
C VAL A 436 0.10 16.14 -0.85
N ILE A 437 -0.50 14.99 -1.11
CA ILE A 437 0.15 13.95 -1.93
C ILE A 437 0.16 14.32 -3.40
N ALA A 438 -0.91 14.93 -3.91
CA ALA A 438 -0.96 15.44 -5.28
C ALA A 438 0.13 16.48 -5.54
N ALA A 439 0.32 17.45 -4.63
CA ALA A 439 1.35 18.46 -4.75
C ALA A 439 2.77 17.87 -4.78
N ARG A 440 3.06 16.86 -3.92
CA ARG A 440 4.36 16.17 -3.91
C ARG A 440 4.64 15.41 -5.20
N HIS A 441 3.63 14.73 -5.76
CA HIS A 441 3.77 14.04 -7.04
C HIS A 441 3.91 15.01 -8.20
N ALA A 442 3.15 16.11 -8.22
CA ALA A 442 3.26 17.13 -9.26
C ALA A 442 4.67 17.75 -9.30
N ALA A 443 5.24 18.06 -8.14
CA ALA A 443 6.62 18.54 -8.04
C ALA A 443 7.63 17.52 -8.57
N LEU A 444 7.44 16.23 -8.23
CA LEU A 444 8.29 15.15 -8.74
C LEU A 444 8.18 15.00 -10.25
N TYR A 445 6.98 15.07 -10.83
CA TYR A 445 6.80 14.98 -12.28
C TYR A 445 7.45 16.13 -13.01
N GLU A 446 7.28 17.35 -12.50
CA GLU A 446 7.92 18.53 -13.08
C GLU A 446 9.45 18.42 -13.06
N GLU A 447 10.03 17.98 -11.94
CA GLU A 447 11.46 17.74 -11.80
C GLU A 447 11.94 16.67 -12.79
N THR A 448 11.27 15.51 -12.82
CA THR A 448 11.63 14.39 -13.69
C THR A 448 11.51 14.74 -15.17
N PHE A 449 10.50 15.54 -15.53
CA PHE A 449 10.31 15.99 -16.92
C PHE A 449 11.39 16.98 -17.34
N ARG A 450 11.79 17.91 -16.46
CA ARG A 450 12.89 18.86 -16.75
C ARG A 450 14.22 18.14 -16.90
N GLU A 451 14.57 17.26 -15.95
CA GLU A 451 15.82 16.48 -16.02
C GLU A 451 15.92 15.74 -17.37
N TYR A 452 14.82 15.09 -17.79
CA TYR A 452 14.77 14.37 -19.07
C TYR A 452 15.01 15.27 -20.27
N ARG A 453 14.41 16.46 -20.34
CA ARG A 453 14.57 17.40 -21.45
C ARG A 453 15.97 18.02 -21.57
N TYR A 454 16.72 18.07 -20.48
CA TYR A 454 18.11 18.54 -20.50
C TYR A 454 19.10 17.47 -20.98
N GLU A 455 18.70 16.18 -20.93
CA GLU A 455 19.52 15.06 -21.39
C GLU A 455 19.29 14.71 -22.88
N GLU A 456 18.17 15.17 -23.50
CA GLU A 456 17.91 15.10 -24.94
C GLU A 456 18.62 16.26 -25.70
#